data_fbfc2da9e77a67d17322ee395f6cd4eb
#
_entry.id   fbfc2da9e77a67d17322ee395f6cd4eb
#
_cell.length_a   1.000
_cell.length_b   1.000
_cell.length_c   1.000
_cell.angle_alpha   90.00
_cell.angle_beta   90.00
_cell.angle_gamma   90.00
#
_symmetry.space_group_name_H-M   'P 1'
#
loop_
_entity.id
_entity.type
_entity.pdbx_description
1 polymer ?
#
loop_
_entity_poly.entity_id
_entity_poly.type
_entity_poly.pdbx_seq_one_letter_code
_entity_poly.pdbx_strand_id
1 'polypeptide(L)'
;VEIKTSCPGMLNVGILDKEHTVLTEKIENTGKPSVFRMEIPDAKLWDCDHPNLYTLRATFGEDVVEETFGIRLLEWSPEKGLTINGKREILRGACVHHDNGVLGACTYPEAEERRIRILKENGYNAIRSSHYPCSKDMLDACDRLGMLVMDEYVDVWYIYKTKYDYVNYLAKWWQQDLKDMVEKDYNHPSVIMYSTGNEVAETAQKKGIELTGRMTSYLHKLDPHRPVTCGINIFFNFLSSMGMGVYSDDKAEKSAQSAKQEAEKKEKKKPVGSEFYNTLACLVGDYFMKIGATLPPCDWKTKDAYANMDIAGYNYGLFRYKHDLKKYPKRLILGTETFCKDAYSFWEIAKKNKRILGDFVWSGWE
;
A
#
# COMPACT_ATOMS: atom_id res chain seq x y z
N VAL A 1 -18.11 -16.52 4.19
CA VAL A 1 -17.03 -17.50 4.32
C VAL A 1 -16.96 -18.33 3.06
N GLU A 2 -15.79 -18.51 2.48
CA GLU A 2 -15.53 -19.41 1.35
C GLU A 2 -14.54 -20.48 1.80
N ILE A 3 -14.92 -21.75 1.65
CA ILE A 3 -14.09 -22.90 2.01
C ILE A 3 -14.09 -23.91 0.85
N LYS A 4 -12.91 -24.44 0.55
CA LYS A 4 -12.72 -25.52 -0.42
C LYS A 4 -12.17 -26.75 0.30
N THR A 5 -12.82 -27.90 0.12
CA THR A 5 -12.33 -29.21 0.60
C THR A 5 -11.78 -30.03 -0.57
N SER A 6 -10.90 -31.00 -0.26
CA SER A 6 -10.30 -31.90 -1.27
C SER A 6 -11.30 -32.88 -1.88
N CYS A 7 -12.37 -33.22 -1.15
CA CYS A 7 -13.41 -34.15 -1.56
C CYS A 7 -14.77 -33.77 -0.92
N PRO A 8 -15.88 -34.37 -1.36
CA PRO A 8 -17.19 -34.21 -0.70
C PRO A 8 -17.17 -34.75 0.72
N GLY A 9 -17.91 -34.13 1.64
CA GLY A 9 -18.05 -34.57 3.02
C GLY A 9 -18.64 -33.51 3.93
N MET A 10 -18.73 -33.84 5.22
CA MET A 10 -19.24 -32.93 6.24
C MET A 10 -18.13 -32.00 6.72
N LEU A 11 -18.38 -30.70 6.61
CA LEU A 11 -17.53 -29.64 7.11
C LEU A 11 -18.17 -29.04 8.36
N ASN A 12 -17.45 -29.01 9.47
CA ASN A 12 -17.86 -28.28 10.67
C ASN A 12 -17.13 -26.94 10.70
N VAL A 13 -17.86 -25.86 10.82
CA VAL A 13 -17.31 -24.51 10.88
C VAL A 13 -17.71 -23.86 12.19
N GLY A 14 -16.74 -23.45 12.97
CA GLY A 14 -16.93 -22.72 14.23
C GLY A 14 -16.37 -21.30 14.13
N ILE A 15 -17.03 -20.34 14.76
CA ILE A 15 -16.48 -19.00 14.99
C ILE A 15 -16.25 -18.86 16.48
N LEU A 16 -15.03 -18.48 16.85
CA LEU A 16 -14.61 -18.30 18.23
C LEU A 16 -14.26 -16.83 18.51
N ASP A 17 -14.72 -16.32 19.64
CA ASP A 17 -14.19 -15.12 20.28
C ASP A 17 -13.21 -15.58 21.37
N LYS A 18 -11.92 -15.50 21.08
CA LYS A 18 -10.85 -16.14 21.86
C LYS A 18 -11.07 -17.66 21.94
N GLU A 19 -11.34 -18.17 23.15
CA GLU A 19 -11.60 -19.61 23.38
C GLU A 19 -13.09 -19.97 23.38
N HIS A 20 -13.98 -18.96 23.31
CA HIS A 20 -15.43 -19.18 23.37
C HIS A 20 -16.02 -19.34 21.98
N THR A 21 -16.69 -20.47 21.73
CA THR A 21 -17.44 -20.68 20.50
C THR A 21 -18.68 -19.79 20.49
N VAL A 22 -18.74 -18.88 19.50
CA VAL A 22 -19.87 -17.94 19.31
C VAL A 22 -20.91 -18.56 18.40
N LEU A 23 -20.47 -19.29 17.38
CA LEU A 23 -21.34 -19.87 16.37
C LEU A 23 -20.72 -21.18 15.84
N THR A 24 -21.56 -22.18 15.55
CA THR A 24 -21.14 -23.41 14.89
C THR A 24 -22.16 -23.81 13.85
N GLU A 25 -21.70 -24.17 12.66
CA GLU A 25 -22.52 -24.71 11.59
C GLU A 25 -21.93 -26.00 11.04
N LYS A 26 -22.80 -26.92 10.57
CA LYS A 26 -22.44 -28.12 9.84
C LYS A 26 -22.91 -27.98 8.41
N ILE A 27 -22.01 -28.16 7.47
CA ILE A 27 -22.24 -27.90 6.06
C ILE A 27 -21.82 -29.14 5.26
N GLU A 28 -22.70 -29.66 4.43
CA GLU A 28 -22.34 -30.69 3.46
C GLU A 28 -21.60 -30.02 2.29
N ASN A 29 -20.33 -30.31 2.16
CA ASN A 29 -19.47 -29.76 1.10
C ASN A 29 -19.35 -30.77 -0.04
N THR A 30 -19.46 -30.28 -1.28
CA THR A 30 -19.43 -31.11 -2.50
C THR A 30 -18.02 -31.33 -3.06
N GLY A 31 -16.97 -30.92 -2.36
CA GLY A 31 -15.58 -30.92 -2.85
C GLY A 31 -15.24 -29.74 -3.79
N LYS A 32 -16.20 -28.83 -4.01
CA LYS A 32 -16.00 -27.57 -4.73
C LYS A 32 -15.91 -26.41 -3.73
N PRO A 33 -15.36 -25.25 -4.12
CA PRO A 33 -15.45 -24.05 -3.28
C PRO A 33 -16.91 -23.79 -2.92
N SER A 34 -17.17 -23.73 -1.62
CA SER A 34 -18.50 -23.45 -1.08
C SER A 34 -18.50 -22.11 -0.38
N VAL A 35 -19.41 -21.24 -0.80
CA VAL A 35 -19.61 -19.93 -0.17
C VAL A 35 -20.87 -20.01 0.68
N PHE A 36 -20.76 -19.65 1.96
CA PHE A 36 -21.88 -19.62 2.88
C PHE A 36 -21.80 -18.37 3.77
N ARG A 37 -22.94 -17.97 4.27
CA ARG A 37 -23.08 -16.77 5.09
C ARG A 37 -23.35 -17.19 6.53
N MET A 38 -22.56 -16.60 7.43
CA MET A 38 -22.72 -16.76 8.88
C MET A 38 -23.01 -15.39 9.49
N GLU A 39 -23.95 -15.32 10.42
CA GLU A 39 -24.27 -14.09 11.15
C GLU A 39 -23.79 -14.21 12.61
N ILE A 40 -23.01 -13.25 13.05
CA ILE A 40 -22.55 -13.15 14.44
C ILE A 40 -23.39 -12.07 15.12
N PRO A 41 -24.35 -12.44 16.00
CA PRO A 41 -25.11 -11.47 16.76
C PRO A 41 -24.19 -10.62 17.65
N ASP A 42 -24.46 -9.33 17.73
CA ASP A 42 -23.71 -8.38 18.58
C ASP A 42 -22.19 -8.44 18.40
N ALA A 43 -21.76 -8.61 17.14
CA ALA A 43 -20.34 -8.73 16.81
C ALA A 43 -19.52 -7.54 17.34
N LYS A 44 -18.42 -7.84 18.01
CA LYS A 44 -17.42 -6.83 18.41
C LYS A 44 -16.64 -6.42 17.16
N LEU A 45 -16.77 -5.16 16.79
CA LEU A 45 -16.11 -4.62 15.62
C LEU A 45 -14.62 -4.39 15.90
N TRP A 46 -13.81 -4.55 14.86
CA TRP A 46 -12.39 -4.25 14.88
C TRP A 46 -12.15 -2.79 14.48
N ASP A 47 -11.36 -2.08 15.28
CA ASP A 47 -10.78 -0.76 14.93
C ASP A 47 -9.42 -0.58 15.61
N CYS A 48 -8.78 0.58 15.41
CA CYS A 48 -7.45 0.88 15.96
C CYS A 48 -7.41 0.87 17.51
N ASP A 49 -8.52 1.23 18.16
CA ASP A 49 -8.62 1.35 19.61
C ASP A 49 -9.12 0.02 20.22
N HIS A 50 -9.91 -0.73 19.46
CA HIS A 50 -10.53 -2.01 19.84
C HIS A 50 -10.25 -3.08 18.79
N PRO A 51 -9.04 -3.65 18.75
CA PRO A 51 -8.65 -4.63 17.73
C PRO A 51 -9.24 -6.03 18.02
N ASN A 52 -10.58 -6.11 18.01
CA ASN A 52 -11.30 -7.35 18.27
C ASN A 52 -11.16 -8.33 17.10
N LEU A 53 -10.66 -9.50 17.40
CA LEU A 53 -10.45 -10.56 16.42
C LEU A 53 -11.27 -11.79 16.77
N TYR A 54 -11.71 -12.49 15.75
CA TYR A 54 -12.36 -13.79 15.81
C TYR A 54 -11.49 -14.83 15.13
N THR A 55 -11.66 -16.09 15.51
CA THR A 55 -11.05 -17.24 14.82
C THR A 55 -12.16 -18.05 14.15
N LEU A 56 -12.02 -18.27 12.85
CA LEU A 56 -12.78 -19.27 12.12
C LEU A 56 -12.02 -20.58 12.23
N ARG A 57 -12.69 -21.61 12.75
CA ARG A 57 -12.16 -22.98 12.80
C ARG A 57 -12.98 -23.86 11.87
N ALA A 58 -12.35 -24.41 10.84
CA ALA A 58 -12.94 -25.36 9.92
C ALA A 58 -12.39 -26.75 10.17
N THR A 59 -13.26 -27.75 10.39
CA THR A 59 -12.87 -29.12 10.65
C THR A 59 -13.50 -30.01 9.57
N PHE A 60 -12.65 -30.78 8.87
CA PHE A 60 -13.07 -31.71 7.83
C PHE A 60 -12.35 -33.07 8.05
N GLY A 61 -13.09 -34.07 8.55
CA GLY A 61 -12.48 -35.31 9.03
C GLY A 61 -11.54 -35.06 10.20
N GLU A 62 -10.26 -35.40 10.03
CA GLU A 62 -9.18 -35.13 11.00
C GLU A 62 -8.47 -33.79 10.76
N ASP A 63 -8.67 -33.15 9.59
CA ASP A 63 -8.05 -31.88 9.25
C ASP A 63 -8.73 -30.73 9.98
N VAL A 64 -7.92 -29.83 10.53
CA VAL A 64 -8.36 -28.59 11.19
C VAL A 64 -7.60 -27.41 10.61
N VAL A 65 -8.32 -26.40 10.16
CA VAL A 65 -7.75 -25.12 9.71
C VAL A 65 -8.35 -24.00 10.55
N GLU A 66 -7.50 -23.12 11.03
CA GLU A 66 -7.90 -21.90 11.73
C GLU A 66 -7.44 -20.67 10.97
N GLU A 67 -8.33 -19.68 10.89
CA GLU A 67 -8.07 -18.40 10.26
C GLU A 67 -8.59 -17.27 11.16
N THR A 68 -7.71 -16.30 11.45
CA THR A 68 -8.07 -15.13 12.24
C THR A 68 -8.63 -14.02 11.35
N PHE A 69 -9.68 -13.36 11.79
CA PHE A 69 -10.29 -12.25 11.05
C PHE A 69 -10.91 -11.21 11.99
N GLY A 70 -11.10 -10.01 11.49
CA GLY A 70 -11.81 -8.94 12.20
C GLY A 70 -13.01 -8.45 11.40
N ILE A 71 -14.05 -8.02 12.09
CA ILE A 71 -15.28 -7.49 11.48
C ILE A 71 -15.21 -5.96 11.54
N ARG A 72 -15.23 -5.31 10.39
CA ARG A 72 -15.26 -3.85 10.29
C ARG A 72 -16.03 -3.37 9.07
N LEU A 73 -16.49 -2.12 9.12
CA LEU A 73 -17.02 -1.39 7.97
C LEU A 73 -16.01 -0.32 7.57
N LEU A 74 -15.38 -0.48 6.42
CA LEU A 74 -14.46 0.49 5.82
C LEU A 74 -15.21 1.25 4.71
N GLU A 75 -15.23 2.58 4.80
CA GLU A 75 -15.82 3.43 3.76
C GLU A 75 -14.88 4.60 3.45
N TRP A 76 -14.95 5.08 2.21
CA TRP A 76 -14.23 6.27 1.77
C TRP A 76 -15.09 7.10 0.81
N SER A 77 -15.20 8.37 1.07
CA SER A 77 -15.92 9.29 0.20
C SER A 77 -15.47 10.74 0.38
N PRO A 78 -15.72 11.62 -0.60
CA PRO A 78 -15.42 13.04 -0.45
C PRO A 78 -16.15 13.72 0.71
N GLU A 79 -17.33 13.24 1.08
CA GLU A 79 -18.19 13.78 2.13
C GLU A 79 -17.77 13.34 3.52
N LYS A 80 -17.36 12.07 3.65
CA LYS A 80 -17.01 11.47 4.94
C LYS A 80 -15.49 11.41 5.19
N GLY A 81 -14.68 11.34 4.14
CA GLY A 81 -13.27 10.96 4.20
C GLY A 81 -13.13 9.45 4.31
N LEU A 82 -12.08 8.97 4.97
CA LEU A 82 -11.91 7.58 5.35
C LEU A 82 -12.63 7.35 6.68
N THR A 83 -13.47 6.31 6.75
CA THR A 83 -14.16 5.94 7.98
C THR A 83 -14.01 4.45 8.27
N ILE A 84 -13.86 4.12 9.55
CA ILE A 84 -13.91 2.75 10.06
C ILE A 84 -15.07 2.70 11.07
N ASN A 85 -16.02 1.80 10.85
CA ASN A 85 -17.22 1.65 11.67
C ASN A 85 -17.99 2.98 11.84
N GLY A 86 -18.04 3.79 10.75
CA GLY A 86 -18.69 5.11 10.73
C GLY A 86 -17.91 6.25 11.39
N LYS A 87 -16.80 5.97 12.09
CA LYS A 87 -15.92 6.98 12.70
C LYS A 87 -14.86 7.41 11.70
N ARG A 88 -14.68 8.73 11.50
CA ARG A 88 -13.62 9.24 10.63
C ARG A 88 -12.24 8.94 11.22
N GLU A 89 -11.38 8.33 10.41
CA GLU A 89 -9.98 8.14 10.74
C GLU A 89 -9.10 9.08 9.90
N ILE A 90 -8.09 9.67 10.56
CA ILE A 90 -7.01 10.40 9.90
C ILE A 90 -5.75 9.58 10.10
N LEU A 91 -5.14 9.14 9.00
CA LEU A 91 -3.94 8.32 9.06
C LEU A 91 -2.75 9.15 9.54
N ARG A 92 -2.15 8.72 10.62
CA ARG A 92 -0.85 9.17 11.14
C ARG A 92 0.11 8.04 10.86
N GLY A 93 0.57 7.98 9.61
CA GLY A 93 1.26 6.84 9.09
C GLY A 93 2.78 6.97 9.13
N ALA A 94 3.44 5.81 9.06
CA ALA A 94 4.87 5.66 8.91
C ALA A 94 5.17 4.78 7.70
N CYS A 95 6.06 5.22 6.81
CA CYS A 95 6.67 4.31 5.85
C CYS A 95 7.64 3.39 6.59
N VAL A 96 7.55 2.09 6.35
CA VAL A 96 8.40 1.08 6.99
C VAL A 96 9.06 0.22 5.94
N HIS A 97 10.38 0.05 6.03
CA HIS A 97 11.13 -0.86 5.19
C HIS A 97 11.09 -2.29 5.74
N HIS A 98 11.36 -3.26 4.87
CA HIS A 98 11.57 -4.66 5.24
C HIS A 98 12.98 -4.81 5.83
N ASP A 99 13.21 -4.16 6.97
CA ASP A 99 14.48 -4.15 7.66
C ASP A 99 14.26 -4.30 9.18
N ASN A 100 14.83 -5.35 9.73
CA ASN A 100 14.84 -5.65 11.16
C ASN A 100 16.25 -5.51 11.77
N GLY A 101 17.05 -4.56 11.28
CA GLY A 101 18.42 -4.28 11.74
C GLY A 101 19.34 -5.48 11.48
N VAL A 102 19.89 -6.08 12.52
CA VAL A 102 20.80 -7.24 12.39
C VAL A 102 20.17 -8.48 11.76
N LEU A 103 18.85 -8.54 11.70
CA LEU A 103 18.11 -9.63 11.08
C LEU A 103 17.90 -9.41 9.56
N GLY A 104 18.24 -8.21 9.06
CA GLY A 104 17.99 -7.83 7.68
C GLY A 104 16.50 -7.88 7.32
N ALA A 105 16.16 -8.43 6.16
CA ALA A 105 14.80 -8.57 5.70
C ALA A 105 14.08 -9.85 6.21
N CYS A 106 14.66 -10.56 7.18
CA CYS A 106 13.99 -11.71 7.78
C CYS A 106 12.82 -11.25 8.63
N THR A 107 11.69 -11.94 8.49
CA THR A 107 10.48 -11.69 9.26
C THR A 107 10.31 -12.77 10.34
N TYR A 108 10.26 -12.31 11.58
CA TYR A 108 9.94 -13.15 12.74
C TYR A 108 8.79 -12.49 13.50
N PRO A 109 7.79 -13.25 13.97
CA PRO A 109 6.61 -12.69 14.61
C PRO A 109 6.92 -11.68 15.72
N GLU A 110 7.91 -11.98 16.57
CA GLU A 110 8.29 -11.11 17.69
C GLU A 110 8.99 -9.83 17.23
N ALA A 111 9.76 -9.90 16.14
CA ALA A 111 10.45 -8.74 15.58
C ALA A 111 9.44 -7.78 14.93
N GLU A 112 8.49 -8.33 14.18
CA GLU A 112 7.42 -7.55 13.55
C GLU A 112 6.49 -6.93 14.62
N GLU A 113 6.08 -7.71 15.61
CA GLU A 113 5.25 -7.19 16.72
C GLU A 113 5.98 -6.08 17.49
N ARG A 114 7.28 -6.22 17.74
CA ARG A 114 8.09 -5.17 18.37
C ARG A 114 8.04 -3.87 17.57
N ARG A 115 8.19 -3.91 16.23
CA ARG A 115 8.16 -2.72 15.38
C ARG A 115 6.80 -2.03 15.47
N ILE A 116 5.72 -2.79 15.28
CA ILE A 116 4.36 -2.27 15.30
C ILE A 116 4.01 -1.68 16.66
N ARG A 117 4.39 -2.34 17.76
CA ARG A 117 4.16 -1.85 19.12
C ARG A 117 4.88 -0.51 19.36
N ILE A 118 6.15 -0.40 18.97
CA ILE A 118 6.92 0.84 19.12
C ILE A 118 6.28 1.98 18.33
N LEU A 119 5.88 1.73 17.08
CA LEU A 119 5.20 2.73 16.26
C LEU A 119 3.90 3.20 16.91
N LYS A 120 3.08 2.26 17.40
CA LYS A 120 1.82 2.58 18.08
C LYS A 120 2.02 3.38 19.35
N GLU A 121 2.98 3.02 20.20
CA GLU A 121 3.36 3.74 21.42
C GLU A 121 3.80 5.19 21.12
N ASN A 122 4.35 5.43 19.91
CA ASN A 122 4.73 6.76 19.44
C ASN A 122 3.63 7.51 18.69
N GLY A 123 2.39 7.03 18.73
CA GLY A 123 1.20 7.74 18.23
C GLY A 123 0.87 7.49 16.76
N TYR A 124 1.56 6.61 16.08
CA TYR A 124 1.16 6.15 14.74
C TYR A 124 -0.07 5.26 14.84
N ASN A 125 -0.96 5.37 13.84
CA ASN A 125 -2.10 4.47 13.69
C ASN A 125 -2.09 3.72 12.34
N ALA A 126 -1.11 3.99 11.49
CA ALA A 126 -0.99 3.38 10.19
C ALA A 126 0.47 3.13 9.78
N ILE A 127 0.69 2.11 8.95
CA ILE A 127 1.95 1.87 8.25
C ILE A 127 1.72 1.75 6.75
N ARG A 128 2.74 2.11 5.97
CA ARG A 128 2.88 1.80 4.55
C ARG A 128 4.05 0.87 4.37
N SER A 129 3.84 -0.30 3.77
CA SER A 129 4.94 -1.21 3.44
C SER A 129 5.74 -0.65 2.26
N SER A 130 6.94 -0.22 2.52
CA SER A 130 7.78 0.45 1.51
C SER A 130 8.85 -0.52 1.02
N HIS A 131 8.89 -0.95 -0.24
CA HIS A 131 7.88 -0.72 -1.28
C HIS A 131 7.49 -2.09 -1.86
N TYR A 132 7.11 -3.02 -0.99
CA TYR A 132 6.75 -4.40 -1.31
C TYR A 132 5.69 -4.90 -0.32
N PRO A 133 4.95 -5.97 -0.66
CA PRO A 133 3.91 -6.49 0.23
C PRO A 133 4.44 -6.88 1.62
N CYS A 134 3.67 -6.57 2.65
CA CYS A 134 3.95 -6.96 4.03
C CYS A 134 4.10 -8.48 4.19
N SER A 135 4.91 -8.88 5.16
CA SER A 135 4.89 -10.27 5.64
C SER A 135 3.58 -10.58 6.38
N LYS A 136 3.21 -11.85 6.41
CA LYS A 136 2.05 -12.30 7.21
C LYS A 136 2.24 -11.96 8.69
N ASP A 137 3.44 -12.18 9.23
CA ASP A 137 3.77 -11.88 10.63
C ASP A 137 3.54 -10.39 10.98
N MET A 138 3.89 -9.48 10.05
CA MET A 138 3.61 -8.05 10.22
C MET A 138 2.12 -7.75 10.21
N LEU A 139 1.35 -8.36 9.29
CA LEU A 139 -0.10 -8.19 9.23
C LEU A 139 -0.79 -8.74 10.48
N ASP A 140 -0.39 -9.92 10.95
CA ASP A 140 -0.88 -10.52 12.19
C ASP A 140 -0.62 -9.59 13.40
N ALA A 141 0.57 -8.97 13.47
CA ALA A 141 0.89 -7.99 14.51
C ALA A 141 0.02 -6.72 14.38
N CYS A 142 -0.20 -6.22 13.15
CA CYS A 142 -1.07 -5.08 12.90
C CYS A 142 -2.51 -5.35 13.29
N ASP A 143 -3.02 -6.56 13.00
CA ASP A 143 -4.36 -6.99 13.39
C ASP A 143 -4.53 -7.01 14.91
N ARG A 144 -3.59 -7.61 15.64
CA ARG A 144 -3.63 -7.72 17.09
C ARG A 144 -3.47 -6.38 17.80
N LEU A 145 -2.65 -5.49 17.26
CA LEU A 145 -2.32 -4.21 17.88
C LEU A 145 -3.18 -3.04 17.38
N GLY A 146 -4.04 -3.25 16.39
CA GLY A 146 -4.89 -2.20 15.82
C GLY A 146 -4.10 -1.16 15.01
N MET A 147 -3.15 -1.59 14.18
CA MET A 147 -2.39 -0.74 13.26
C MET A 147 -2.94 -0.89 11.85
N LEU A 148 -3.33 0.21 11.21
CA LEU A 148 -3.82 0.21 9.84
C LEU A 148 -2.67 -0.02 8.85
N VAL A 149 -2.95 -0.69 7.74
CA VAL A 149 -1.93 -1.01 6.72
C VAL A 149 -2.38 -0.53 5.36
N MET A 150 -1.51 0.22 4.68
CA MET A 150 -1.50 0.35 3.23
C MET A 150 -0.46 -0.62 2.69
N ASP A 151 -0.92 -1.74 2.13
CA ASP A 151 0.00 -2.72 1.54
C ASP A 151 0.36 -2.32 0.12
N GLU A 152 1.66 -2.32 -0.19
CA GLU A 152 2.17 -1.80 -1.45
C GLU A 152 2.77 -2.92 -2.30
N TYR A 153 2.42 -2.93 -3.59
CA TYR A 153 2.80 -3.99 -4.50
C TYR A 153 4.28 -3.92 -4.89
N VAL A 154 4.72 -2.82 -5.52
CA VAL A 154 6.05 -2.80 -6.10
C VAL A 154 6.58 -1.39 -6.35
N ASP A 155 7.90 -1.22 -6.30
CA ASP A 155 8.58 0.05 -6.49
C ASP A 155 8.81 0.43 -7.97
N VAL A 156 8.65 -0.50 -8.92
CA VAL A 156 8.95 -0.29 -10.34
C VAL A 156 7.90 -0.94 -11.24
N TRP A 157 7.65 -0.33 -12.42
CA TRP A 157 6.78 -0.96 -13.42
C TRP A 157 7.57 -1.45 -14.62
N TYR A 158 7.67 -0.65 -15.72
CA TYR A 158 8.38 -1.04 -16.93
C TYR A 158 9.54 -0.09 -17.29
N ILE A 159 9.84 0.91 -16.46
CA ILE A 159 11.01 1.78 -16.55
C ILE A 159 11.95 1.44 -15.41
N TYR A 160 13.17 1.08 -15.72
CA TYR A 160 14.17 0.73 -14.72
C TYR A 160 14.51 1.92 -13.81
N LYS A 161 14.55 1.69 -12.51
CA LYS A 161 15.16 2.56 -11.51
C LYS A 161 16.59 2.12 -11.20
N THR A 162 16.85 0.82 -11.24
CA THR A 162 18.16 0.20 -11.01
C THR A 162 18.44 -0.88 -12.06
N LYS A 163 19.66 -1.41 -12.04
CA LYS A 163 20.11 -2.43 -13.05
C LYS A 163 19.37 -3.76 -12.92
N TYR A 164 18.94 -4.13 -11.73
CA TYR A 164 18.40 -5.46 -11.42
C TYR A 164 16.96 -5.41 -10.91
N ASP A 165 16.18 -4.48 -11.44
CA ASP A 165 14.80 -4.27 -11.08
C ASP A 165 13.87 -5.42 -11.48
N TYR A 166 12.73 -5.48 -10.84
CA TYR A 166 11.61 -6.37 -11.15
C TYR A 166 10.96 -6.10 -12.52
N VAL A 167 11.36 -5.04 -13.23
CA VAL A 167 10.86 -4.60 -14.54
C VAL A 167 10.74 -5.76 -15.55
N ASN A 168 11.74 -6.66 -15.59
CA ASN A 168 11.76 -7.80 -16.51
C ASN A 168 10.62 -8.81 -16.27
N TYR A 169 10.05 -8.82 -15.09
CA TYR A 169 9.04 -9.79 -14.66
C TYR A 169 7.64 -9.19 -14.61
N LEU A 170 7.52 -7.91 -14.33
CA LEU A 170 6.25 -7.23 -14.08
C LEU A 170 5.23 -7.46 -15.20
N ALA A 171 5.60 -7.31 -16.46
CA ALA A 171 4.67 -7.47 -17.58
C ALA A 171 3.97 -8.84 -17.61
N LYS A 172 4.67 -9.88 -17.14
CA LYS A 172 4.15 -11.26 -17.08
C LYS A 172 3.41 -11.55 -15.78
N TRP A 173 3.88 -11.00 -14.66
CA TRP A 173 3.49 -11.47 -13.34
C TRP A 173 2.56 -10.55 -12.55
N TRP A 174 2.42 -9.26 -12.92
CA TRP A 174 1.68 -8.29 -12.12
C TRP A 174 0.26 -8.73 -11.71
N GLN A 175 -0.45 -9.49 -12.55
CA GLN A 175 -1.79 -9.97 -12.20
C GLN A 175 -1.73 -11.09 -11.14
N GLN A 176 -0.77 -12.01 -11.29
CA GLN A 176 -0.58 -13.06 -10.31
C GLN A 176 -0.11 -12.48 -8.99
N ASP A 177 0.87 -11.58 -9.03
CA ASP A 177 1.42 -10.94 -7.83
C ASP A 177 0.34 -10.17 -7.05
N LEU A 178 -0.49 -9.38 -7.74
CA LEU A 178 -1.61 -8.66 -7.10
C LEU A 178 -2.65 -9.63 -6.54
N LYS A 179 -2.88 -10.74 -7.22
CA LYS A 179 -3.79 -11.79 -6.72
C LYS A 179 -3.24 -12.42 -5.45
N ASP A 180 -1.97 -12.80 -5.44
CA ASP A 180 -1.32 -13.42 -4.29
C ASP A 180 -1.25 -12.44 -3.10
N MET A 181 -0.99 -11.14 -3.35
CA MET A 181 -1.06 -10.10 -2.34
C MET A 181 -2.46 -10.00 -1.72
N VAL A 182 -3.51 -9.93 -2.55
CA VAL A 182 -4.89 -9.84 -2.07
C VAL A 182 -5.30 -11.11 -1.32
N GLU A 183 -4.94 -12.31 -1.81
CA GLU A 183 -5.22 -13.58 -1.14
C GLU A 183 -4.58 -13.64 0.25
N LYS A 184 -3.36 -13.15 0.38
CA LYS A 184 -2.68 -13.01 1.68
C LYS A 184 -3.41 -12.02 2.60
N ASP A 185 -3.84 -10.89 2.07
CA ASP A 185 -4.34 -9.74 2.84
C ASP A 185 -5.83 -9.83 3.20
N TYR A 186 -6.59 -10.64 2.49
CA TYR A 186 -8.06 -10.58 2.45
C TYR A 186 -8.70 -10.65 3.83
N ASN A 187 -8.21 -11.54 4.70
CA ASN A 187 -8.75 -11.75 6.04
C ASN A 187 -8.18 -10.79 7.10
N HIS A 188 -7.14 -10.01 6.75
CA HIS A 188 -6.53 -9.06 7.68
C HIS A 188 -7.36 -7.76 7.77
N PRO A 189 -8.02 -7.47 8.90
CA PRO A 189 -8.81 -6.26 9.07
C PRO A 189 -7.93 -5.00 9.09
N SER A 190 -6.66 -5.11 9.43
CA SER A 190 -5.69 -4.01 9.41
C SER A 190 -5.43 -3.47 8.03
N VAL A 191 -5.46 -4.29 6.96
CA VAL A 191 -5.24 -3.83 5.59
C VAL A 191 -6.45 -3.03 5.12
N ILE A 192 -6.26 -1.72 4.92
CA ILE A 192 -7.33 -0.79 4.56
C ILE A 192 -7.22 -0.24 3.15
N MET A 193 -6.10 -0.48 2.46
CA MET A 193 -5.80 0.12 1.16
C MET A 193 -4.70 -0.65 0.45
N TYR A 194 -4.77 -0.70 -0.87
CA TYR A 194 -3.69 -1.20 -1.72
C TYR A 194 -3.00 -0.07 -2.45
N SER A 195 -1.66 -0.12 -2.52
CA SER A 195 -0.87 0.78 -3.36
C SER A 195 -0.26 -0.01 -4.53
N THR A 196 -0.44 0.48 -5.74
CA THR A 196 0.04 -0.21 -6.96
C THR A 196 1.48 0.10 -7.31
N GLY A 197 2.08 1.09 -6.65
CA GLY A 197 3.48 1.44 -6.91
C GLY A 197 3.95 2.69 -6.20
N ASN A 198 5.27 2.86 -6.21
CA ASN A 198 5.95 4.01 -5.63
C ASN A 198 6.77 4.76 -6.68
N GLU A 199 6.54 6.08 -6.79
CA GLU A 199 7.32 7.00 -7.66
C GLU A 199 7.60 6.45 -9.07
N VAL A 200 6.61 5.73 -9.62
CA VAL A 200 6.72 5.14 -10.95
C VAL A 200 6.57 6.22 -12.01
N ALA A 201 7.66 6.49 -12.73
CA ALA A 201 7.72 7.54 -13.75
C ALA A 201 6.72 7.35 -14.88
N GLU A 202 6.28 6.12 -15.08
CA GLU A 202 5.32 5.68 -16.08
C GLU A 202 3.95 6.37 -15.93
N THR A 203 3.60 6.81 -14.73
CA THR A 203 2.33 7.51 -14.47
C THR A 203 2.22 8.87 -15.19
N ALA A 204 3.32 9.38 -15.77
CA ALA A 204 3.32 10.54 -16.67
C ALA A 204 3.10 10.20 -18.15
N GLN A 205 3.04 8.92 -18.50
CA GLN A 205 2.98 8.41 -19.88
C GLN A 205 1.66 7.70 -20.12
N LYS A 206 1.16 7.75 -21.36
CA LYS A 206 -0.12 7.13 -21.73
C LYS A 206 -0.22 5.67 -21.33
N LYS A 207 0.79 4.85 -21.64
CA LYS A 207 0.83 3.42 -21.29
C LYS A 207 0.77 3.19 -19.78
N GLY A 208 1.47 4.01 -18.99
CA GLY A 208 1.46 3.91 -17.53
C GLY A 208 0.14 4.38 -16.91
N ILE A 209 -0.47 5.43 -17.46
CA ILE A 209 -1.82 5.87 -17.07
C ILE A 209 -2.84 4.75 -17.32
N GLU A 210 -2.77 4.08 -18.48
CA GLU A 210 -3.61 2.92 -18.80
C GLU A 210 -3.34 1.75 -17.83
N LEU A 211 -2.07 1.50 -17.48
CA LEU A 211 -1.69 0.45 -16.53
C LEU A 211 -2.23 0.76 -15.12
N THR A 212 -2.17 2.02 -14.67
CA THR A 212 -2.79 2.46 -13.40
C THR A 212 -4.26 2.03 -13.34
N GLY A 213 -5.03 2.35 -14.37
CA GLY A 213 -6.46 1.97 -14.44
C GLY A 213 -6.69 0.46 -14.50
N ARG A 214 -5.83 -0.26 -15.21
CA ARG A 214 -5.91 -1.74 -15.28
C ARG A 214 -5.62 -2.40 -13.93
N MET A 215 -4.59 -1.95 -13.21
CA MET A 215 -4.26 -2.47 -11.88
C MET A 215 -5.37 -2.15 -10.88
N THR A 216 -5.88 -0.91 -10.86
CA THR A 216 -7.01 -0.52 -10.01
C THR A 216 -8.24 -1.37 -10.26
N SER A 217 -8.63 -1.52 -11.54
CA SER A 217 -9.79 -2.34 -11.92
C SER A 217 -9.60 -3.81 -11.58
N TYR A 218 -8.37 -4.32 -11.66
CA TYR A 218 -8.07 -5.70 -11.31
C TYR A 218 -8.14 -5.94 -9.80
N LEU A 219 -7.60 -5.02 -8.99
CA LEU A 219 -7.71 -5.07 -7.53
C LEU A 219 -9.17 -5.01 -7.08
N HIS A 220 -9.99 -4.11 -7.64
CA HIS A 220 -11.44 -4.07 -7.34
C HIS A 220 -12.18 -5.36 -7.70
N LYS A 221 -11.70 -6.11 -8.69
CA LYS A 221 -12.26 -7.39 -9.08
C LYS A 221 -11.93 -8.50 -8.07
N LEU A 222 -10.76 -8.41 -7.46
CA LEU A 222 -10.30 -9.34 -6.42
C LEU A 222 -10.87 -8.96 -5.05
N ASP A 223 -10.86 -7.68 -4.73
CA ASP A 223 -11.34 -7.11 -3.46
C ASP A 223 -12.01 -5.75 -3.67
N PRO A 224 -13.35 -5.70 -3.74
CA PRO A 224 -14.09 -4.45 -3.90
C PRO A 224 -14.21 -3.63 -2.59
N HIS A 225 -13.69 -4.13 -1.47
CA HIS A 225 -13.88 -3.55 -0.14
C HIS A 225 -12.72 -2.68 0.32
N ARG A 226 -11.67 -2.53 -0.49
CA ARG A 226 -10.51 -1.71 -0.20
C ARG A 226 -10.20 -0.77 -1.35
N PRO A 227 -9.93 0.53 -1.06
CA PRO A 227 -9.53 1.50 -2.08
C PRO A 227 -8.12 1.25 -2.58
N VAL A 228 -7.85 1.77 -3.77
CA VAL A 228 -6.57 1.66 -4.47
C VAL A 228 -5.93 3.03 -4.64
N THR A 229 -4.62 3.09 -4.43
CA THR A 229 -3.78 4.27 -4.62
C THR A 229 -2.48 3.93 -5.36
N CYS A 230 -1.68 4.94 -5.62
CA CYS A 230 -0.28 4.83 -6.07
C CYS A 230 0.47 6.08 -5.58
N GLY A 231 1.64 5.88 -4.99
CA GLY A 231 2.49 6.98 -4.55
C GLY A 231 3.16 7.68 -5.72
N ILE A 232 2.79 8.93 -6.02
CA ILE A 232 3.36 9.71 -7.12
C ILE A 232 4.13 10.90 -6.57
N ASN A 233 5.44 10.96 -6.84
CA ASN A 233 6.20 12.19 -6.67
C ASN A 233 5.87 13.14 -7.84
N ILE A 234 5.04 14.12 -7.54
CA ILE A 234 4.43 14.99 -8.55
C ILE A 234 5.48 15.75 -9.37
N PHE A 235 6.50 16.26 -8.72
CA PHE A 235 7.55 17.04 -9.40
C PHE A 235 8.48 16.14 -10.20
N PHE A 236 8.91 15.02 -9.63
CA PHE A 236 9.79 14.06 -10.33
C PHE A 236 9.08 13.39 -11.50
N ASN A 237 7.78 13.12 -11.38
CA ASN A 237 6.96 12.62 -12.46
C ASN A 237 6.97 13.57 -13.68
N PHE A 238 6.86 14.90 -13.43
CA PHE A 238 7.00 15.89 -14.48
C PHE A 238 8.41 15.89 -15.10
N LEU A 239 9.47 15.89 -14.30
CA LEU A 239 10.85 15.83 -14.80
C LEU A 239 11.10 14.56 -15.64
N SER A 240 10.61 13.42 -15.17
CA SER A 240 10.68 12.13 -15.89
C SER A 240 9.97 12.19 -17.23
N SER A 241 8.84 12.90 -17.33
CA SER A 241 8.12 13.09 -18.59
C SER A 241 8.92 13.87 -19.64
N MET A 242 9.95 14.61 -19.21
CA MET A 242 10.91 15.31 -20.06
C MET A 242 12.18 14.49 -20.33
N GLY A 243 12.22 13.23 -19.87
CA GLY A 243 13.37 12.32 -20.04
C GLY A 243 14.49 12.52 -19.03
N MET A 244 14.27 13.29 -17.95
CA MET A 244 15.25 13.50 -16.88
C MET A 244 15.19 12.36 -15.87
N GLY A 245 16.35 11.81 -15.49
CA GLY A 245 16.46 10.79 -14.45
C GLY A 245 15.81 9.43 -14.79
N VAL A 246 15.44 9.18 -16.04
CA VAL A 246 14.75 7.96 -16.46
C VAL A 246 15.74 7.04 -17.18
N TYR A 247 15.73 5.76 -16.81
CA TYR A 247 16.29 4.71 -17.62
C TYR A 247 15.36 4.43 -18.82
N SER A 248 15.85 4.54 -20.04
CA SER A 248 15.23 3.90 -21.20
C SER A 248 15.89 2.54 -21.43
N ASP A 249 15.20 1.63 -22.14
CA ASP A 249 15.79 0.33 -22.52
C ASP A 249 17.11 0.51 -23.25
N ASP A 250 17.21 1.47 -24.17
CA ASP A 250 18.45 1.84 -24.85
C ASP A 250 19.54 2.36 -23.89
N LYS A 251 19.17 3.08 -22.84
CA LYS A 251 20.12 3.56 -21.82
C LYS A 251 20.53 2.43 -20.87
N ALA A 252 19.61 1.51 -20.55
CA ALA A 252 19.90 0.34 -19.73
C ALA A 252 20.85 -0.62 -20.47
N GLU A 253 20.62 -0.89 -21.76
CA GLU A 253 21.54 -1.69 -22.59
C GLU A 253 22.91 -1.03 -22.74
N LYS A 254 22.94 0.27 -23.06
CA LYS A 254 24.19 1.03 -23.15
C LYS A 254 24.93 1.06 -21.81
N SER A 255 24.20 1.21 -20.69
CA SER A 255 24.78 1.17 -19.34
C SER A 255 25.30 -0.22 -18.98
N ALA A 256 24.58 -1.30 -19.37
CA ALA A 256 25.05 -2.67 -19.17
C ALA A 256 26.28 -3.02 -20.03
N GLN A 257 26.32 -2.51 -21.27
CA GLN A 257 27.51 -2.63 -22.14
C GLN A 257 28.67 -1.78 -21.63
N SER A 258 28.43 -0.55 -21.19
CA SER A 258 29.43 0.32 -20.55
C SER A 258 29.95 -0.27 -19.25
N ALA A 259 29.08 -0.87 -18.40
CA ALA A 259 29.50 -1.49 -17.15
C ALA A 259 30.44 -2.70 -17.35
N LYS A 260 30.32 -3.41 -18.48
CA LYS A 260 31.31 -4.43 -18.89
C LYS A 260 32.65 -3.83 -19.31
N GLN A 261 32.64 -2.65 -19.93
CA GLN A 261 33.85 -1.91 -20.32
C GLN A 261 34.44 -1.05 -19.20
N GLU A 262 33.61 -0.57 -18.26
CA GLU A 262 33.99 0.28 -17.13
C GLU A 262 34.52 -0.49 -15.90
N ALA A 263 34.34 -1.82 -15.86
CA ALA A 263 35.10 -2.67 -14.94
C ALA A 263 36.62 -2.49 -15.12
N GLU A 264 37.03 -1.95 -16.28
CA GLU A 264 38.41 -1.65 -16.62
C GLU A 264 38.80 -0.16 -16.48
N LYS A 265 37.83 0.78 -16.29
CA LYS A 265 38.09 2.21 -16.15
C LYS A 265 37.28 2.84 -15.02
N LYS A 266 37.96 3.47 -14.05
CA LYS A 266 37.39 4.22 -12.93
C LYS A 266 36.70 5.53 -13.38
N GLU A 267 35.62 5.50 -14.11
CA GLU A 267 34.81 6.69 -14.41
C GLU A 267 33.56 6.77 -13.52
N LYS A 268 33.26 7.98 -13.00
CA LYS A 268 32.08 8.24 -12.18
C LYS A 268 30.81 8.00 -12.98
N LYS A 269 29.99 7.02 -12.57
CA LYS A 269 28.67 6.76 -13.16
C LYS A 269 27.76 7.96 -12.94
N LYS A 270 26.97 8.34 -13.97
CA LYS A 270 25.89 9.32 -13.80
C LYS A 270 24.74 8.67 -13.02
N PRO A 271 24.27 9.30 -11.91
CA PRO A 271 23.17 8.77 -11.16
C PRO A 271 21.86 8.76 -11.99
N VAL A 272 21.00 7.77 -11.77
CA VAL A 272 19.72 7.58 -12.44
C VAL A 272 18.66 7.08 -11.44
N GLY A 273 17.39 7.17 -11.81
CA GLY A 273 16.30 6.74 -10.94
C GLY A 273 16.33 7.45 -9.59
N SER A 274 16.09 6.72 -8.52
CA SER A 274 16.04 7.26 -7.15
C SER A 274 17.33 7.95 -6.74
N GLU A 275 18.51 7.44 -7.15
CA GLU A 275 19.81 8.07 -6.86
C GLU A 275 19.94 9.46 -7.51
N PHE A 276 19.47 9.61 -8.75
CA PHE A 276 19.42 10.92 -9.43
C PHE A 276 18.51 11.90 -8.69
N TYR A 277 17.33 11.47 -8.32
CA TYR A 277 16.36 12.34 -7.66
C TYR A 277 16.76 12.68 -6.23
N ASN A 278 17.34 11.76 -5.47
CA ASN A 278 17.89 12.02 -4.16
C ASN A 278 19.04 13.02 -4.24
N THR A 279 19.95 12.87 -5.20
CA THR A 279 21.03 13.82 -5.44
C THR A 279 20.47 15.20 -5.79
N LEU A 280 19.47 15.27 -6.66
CA LEU A 280 18.80 16.52 -7.02
C LEU A 280 18.12 17.16 -5.81
N ALA A 281 17.40 16.40 -5.00
CA ALA A 281 16.74 16.87 -3.79
C ALA A 281 17.74 17.41 -2.75
N CYS A 282 18.90 16.77 -2.61
CA CYS A 282 19.97 17.26 -1.77
C CYS A 282 20.59 18.58 -2.25
N LEU A 283 20.70 18.74 -3.58
CA LEU A 283 21.29 19.95 -4.18
C LEU A 283 20.35 21.16 -4.15
N VAL A 284 19.08 20.96 -4.49
CA VAL A 284 18.09 22.06 -4.63
C VAL A 284 17.21 22.26 -3.40
N GLY A 285 17.26 21.33 -2.45
CA GLY A 285 16.47 21.35 -1.22
C GLY A 285 15.01 20.90 -1.43
N ASP A 286 14.41 20.40 -0.36
CA ASP A 286 13.05 19.91 -0.32
C ASP A 286 11.97 20.99 -0.59
N TYR A 287 12.28 22.22 -0.22
CA TYR A 287 11.37 23.35 -0.45
C TYR A 287 11.16 23.60 -1.94
N PHE A 288 12.21 23.50 -2.75
CA PHE A 288 12.13 23.64 -4.20
C PHE A 288 11.27 22.53 -4.83
N MET A 289 11.42 21.29 -4.36
CA MET A 289 10.61 20.17 -4.82
C MET A 289 9.12 20.38 -4.52
N LYS A 290 8.80 20.86 -3.31
CA LYS A 290 7.42 21.17 -2.90
C LYS A 290 6.80 22.31 -3.72
N ILE A 291 7.57 23.35 -4.03
CA ILE A 291 7.13 24.44 -4.95
C ILE A 291 6.99 23.89 -6.37
N GLY A 292 7.97 23.14 -6.87
CA GLY A 292 7.93 22.53 -8.19
C GLY A 292 6.66 21.73 -8.43
N ALA A 293 6.23 20.97 -7.43
CA ALA A 293 4.99 20.20 -7.50
C ALA A 293 3.73 21.05 -7.72
N THR A 294 3.76 22.37 -7.42
CA THR A 294 2.62 23.27 -7.63
C THR A 294 2.51 23.80 -9.07
N LEU A 295 3.53 23.59 -9.89
CA LEU A 295 3.54 24.09 -11.26
C LEU A 295 2.44 23.45 -12.11
N PRO A 296 1.77 24.23 -13.01
CA PRO A 296 0.70 23.70 -13.86
C PRO A 296 1.10 22.46 -14.70
N PRO A 297 2.32 22.37 -15.27
CA PRO A 297 2.74 21.19 -16.02
C PRO A 297 2.75 19.90 -15.17
N CYS A 298 3.06 19.99 -13.87
CA CYS A 298 3.02 18.87 -12.96
C CYS A 298 1.59 18.30 -12.81
N ASP A 299 0.60 19.19 -12.79
CA ASP A 299 -0.80 18.78 -12.78
C ASP A 299 -1.22 18.12 -14.10
N TRP A 300 -0.85 18.70 -15.24
CA TRP A 300 -1.19 18.13 -16.55
C TRP A 300 -0.66 16.71 -16.72
N LYS A 301 0.48 16.40 -16.11
CA LYS A 301 1.13 15.08 -16.21
C LYS A 301 0.61 14.05 -15.20
N THR A 302 0.02 14.48 -14.10
CA THR A 302 -0.41 13.57 -13.03
C THR A 302 -1.93 13.40 -12.92
N LYS A 303 -2.72 14.35 -13.43
CA LYS A 303 -4.18 14.36 -13.26
C LYS A 303 -4.89 13.11 -13.77
N ASP A 304 -4.44 12.58 -14.91
CA ASP A 304 -5.08 11.43 -15.57
C ASP A 304 -4.74 10.12 -14.85
N ALA A 305 -3.52 9.98 -14.29
CA ALA A 305 -3.17 8.87 -13.44
C ALA A 305 -4.02 8.87 -12.14
N TYR A 306 -4.14 10.04 -11.50
CA TYR A 306 -4.99 10.19 -10.31
C TYR A 306 -6.48 9.96 -10.57
N ALA A 307 -6.96 10.16 -11.79
CA ALA A 307 -8.34 9.85 -12.16
C ALA A 307 -8.63 8.35 -12.27
N ASN A 308 -7.60 7.53 -12.35
CA ASN A 308 -7.68 6.08 -12.49
C ASN A 308 -7.54 5.32 -11.15
N MET A 309 -7.51 6.02 -10.02
CA MET A 309 -7.42 5.43 -8.69
C MET A 309 -8.45 6.06 -7.75
N ASP A 310 -8.77 5.40 -6.65
CA ASP A 310 -9.75 5.88 -5.68
C ASP A 310 -9.21 7.05 -4.86
N ILE A 311 -7.95 6.96 -4.47
CA ILE A 311 -7.26 7.90 -3.60
C ILE A 311 -5.97 8.35 -4.29
N ALA A 312 -5.83 9.66 -4.48
CA ALA A 312 -4.62 10.23 -5.07
C ALA A 312 -3.47 10.25 -4.05
N GLY A 313 -2.44 9.44 -4.29
CA GLY A 313 -1.26 9.33 -3.43
C GLY A 313 -0.19 10.35 -3.81
N TYR A 314 0.12 11.28 -2.89
CA TYR A 314 1.06 12.37 -3.10
C TYR A 314 2.35 12.14 -2.32
N ASN A 315 3.46 11.93 -3.03
CA ASN A 315 4.78 11.98 -2.42
C ASN A 315 5.28 13.44 -2.44
N TYR A 316 5.55 13.98 -1.25
CA TYR A 316 6.10 15.33 -1.00
C TYR A 316 5.29 16.48 -1.60
N GLY A 317 3.96 16.32 -1.75
CA GLY A 317 3.05 17.24 -2.41
C GLY A 317 2.35 18.26 -1.51
N LEU A 318 2.84 18.53 -0.29
CA LEU A 318 2.15 19.30 0.75
C LEU A 318 1.60 20.66 0.25
N PHE A 319 2.39 21.42 -0.53
CA PHE A 319 1.98 22.75 -0.98
C PHE A 319 0.86 22.71 -2.04
N ARG A 320 0.63 21.54 -2.64
CA ARG A 320 -0.38 21.34 -3.66
C ARG A 320 -1.78 21.07 -3.11
N TYR A 321 -1.90 20.58 -1.89
CA TYR A 321 -3.17 20.11 -1.33
C TYR A 321 -4.30 21.14 -1.42
N LYS A 322 -4.05 22.37 -1.00
CA LYS A 322 -5.07 23.45 -1.01
C LYS A 322 -5.55 23.80 -2.43
N HIS A 323 -4.65 23.73 -3.41
CA HIS A 323 -4.99 23.96 -4.82
C HIS A 323 -5.86 22.84 -5.37
N ASP A 324 -5.44 21.59 -5.16
CA ASP A 324 -6.14 20.42 -5.71
C ASP A 324 -7.49 20.16 -5.04
N LEU A 325 -7.63 20.47 -3.76
CA LEU A 325 -8.91 20.44 -3.07
C LEU A 325 -9.96 21.41 -3.70
N LYS A 326 -9.53 22.52 -4.29
CA LYS A 326 -10.42 23.43 -5.02
C LYS A 326 -10.68 22.94 -6.45
N LYS A 327 -9.62 22.50 -7.14
CA LYS A 327 -9.68 22.11 -8.54
C LYS A 327 -10.42 20.81 -8.77
N TYR A 328 -10.27 19.85 -7.84
CA TYR A 328 -10.83 18.51 -7.92
C TYR A 328 -11.75 18.24 -6.72
N PRO A 329 -13.02 18.66 -6.76
CA PRO A 329 -13.92 18.64 -5.60
C PRO A 329 -14.25 17.23 -5.09
N LYS A 330 -14.09 16.20 -5.89
CA LYS A 330 -14.34 14.79 -5.50
C LYS A 330 -13.06 14.02 -5.16
N ARG A 331 -11.87 14.60 -5.37
CA ARG A 331 -10.61 13.91 -5.14
C ARG A 331 -10.36 13.70 -3.66
N LEU A 332 -10.10 12.45 -3.28
CA LEU A 332 -9.48 12.08 -2.01
C LEU A 332 -7.97 12.16 -2.16
N ILE A 333 -7.28 12.68 -1.17
CA ILE A 333 -5.83 12.89 -1.18
C ILE A 333 -5.21 12.22 0.04
N LEU A 334 -4.12 11.51 -0.20
CA LEU A 334 -3.28 10.88 0.82
C LEU A 334 -1.84 11.33 0.62
N GLY A 335 -1.17 11.78 1.68
CA GLY A 335 0.28 11.94 1.67
C GLY A 335 0.94 10.57 1.78
N THR A 336 1.28 9.97 0.64
CA THR A 336 1.91 8.65 0.64
C THR A 336 3.36 8.68 1.09
N GLU A 337 4.03 9.83 0.89
CA GLU A 337 5.31 10.15 1.52
C GLU A 337 5.35 11.63 1.92
N THR A 338 5.70 11.90 3.18
CA THR A 338 5.81 13.25 3.73
C THR A 338 7.07 13.35 4.55
N PHE A 339 7.85 14.43 4.41
CA PHE A 339 8.99 14.65 5.30
C PHE A 339 8.52 14.77 6.76
N CYS A 340 9.23 14.14 7.69
CA CYS A 340 8.88 14.17 9.12
C CYS A 340 8.68 15.61 9.65
N LYS A 341 9.50 16.57 9.19
CA LYS A 341 9.39 18.00 9.55
C LYS A 341 8.08 18.67 9.07
N ASP A 342 7.42 18.09 8.07
CA ASP A 342 6.18 18.61 7.49
C ASP A 342 4.92 18.00 8.14
N ALA A 343 5.06 16.96 8.96
CA ALA A 343 3.94 16.22 9.56
C ALA A 343 2.96 17.12 10.33
N TYR A 344 3.46 18.08 11.10
CA TYR A 344 2.61 19.05 11.79
C TYR A 344 1.80 19.93 10.82
N SER A 345 2.44 20.47 9.78
CA SER A 345 1.77 21.30 8.77
C SER A 345 0.72 20.52 7.99
N PHE A 346 1.03 19.26 7.68
CA PHE A 346 0.10 18.32 7.08
C PHE A 346 -1.12 18.09 7.99
N TRP A 347 -0.89 17.77 9.27
CA TRP A 347 -1.93 17.52 10.26
C TRP A 347 -2.93 18.68 10.39
N GLU A 348 -2.42 19.92 10.39
CA GLU A 348 -3.26 21.13 10.44
C GLU A 348 -4.19 21.28 9.22
N ILE A 349 -3.80 20.75 8.08
CA ILE A 349 -4.63 20.73 6.87
C ILE A 349 -5.65 19.58 6.94
N ALA A 350 -5.20 18.40 7.33
CA ALA A 350 -6.00 17.18 7.38
C ALA A 350 -7.17 17.29 8.38
N LYS A 351 -6.94 17.87 9.56
CA LYS A 351 -8.01 18.11 10.54
C LYS A 351 -9.18 18.92 9.97
N LYS A 352 -8.88 19.89 9.10
CA LYS A 352 -9.86 20.85 8.55
C LYS A 352 -10.55 20.36 7.29
N ASN A 353 -10.06 19.28 6.66
CA ASN A 353 -10.61 18.81 5.40
C ASN A 353 -10.74 17.28 5.36
N LYS A 354 -11.98 16.81 5.23
CA LYS A 354 -12.28 15.37 5.21
C LYS A 354 -11.66 14.61 4.02
N ARG A 355 -11.40 15.32 2.91
CA ARG A 355 -10.80 14.72 1.71
C ARG A 355 -9.29 14.53 1.81
N ILE A 356 -8.66 15.01 2.87
CA ILE A 356 -7.28 14.64 3.22
C ILE A 356 -7.37 13.49 4.22
N LEU A 357 -6.94 12.31 3.79
CA LEU A 357 -7.14 11.07 4.55
C LEU A 357 -6.07 10.84 5.61
N GLY A 358 -4.90 11.40 5.43
CA GLY A 358 -3.76 11.22 6.31
C GLY A 358 -2.44 11.36 5.56
N ASP A 359 -1.36 11.03 6.23
CA ASP A 359 -0.02 10.94 5.64
C ASP A 359 0.79 9.75 6.18
N PHE A 360 1.86 9.45 5.45
CA PHE A 360 2.90 8.50 5.86
C PHE A 360 4.23 9.23 5.85
N VAL A 361 4.85 9.37 7.01
CA VAL A 361 6.16 10.05 7.10
C VAL A 361 7.26 9.16 6.51
N TRP A 362 8.16 9.79 5.79
CA TRP A 362 9.37 9.16 5.28
C TRP A 362 10.56 9.56 6.16
N SER A 363 11.13 8.63 6.89
CA SER A 363 10.60 7.29 7.11
C SER A 363 10.34 7.11 8.61
N GLY A 364 9.44 6.20 8.96
CA GLY A 364 9.13 5.90 10.35
C GLY A 364 9.96 4.75 10.91
N TRP A 365 10.50 3.90 10.03
CA TRP A 365 11.37 2.78 10.41
C TRP A 365 12.31 2.41 9.26
N GLU A 366 13.62 2.47 9.55
CA GLU A 366 14.72 2.05 8.68
C GLU A 366 15.70 1.16 9.45
#